data_2196772c23d025634daac954598e9603
#
_entry.id   2196772c23d025634daac954598e9603
#
_cell.length_a   1.000
_cell.length_b   1.000
_cell.length_c   1.000
_cell.angle_alpha   90.00
_cell.angle_beta   90.00
_cell.angle_gamma   90.00
#
_symmetry.space_group_name_H-M   'P 1'
#
loop_
_entity.id
_entity.type
_entity.pdbx_description
1 polymer ?
#
loop_
_entity_poly.entity_id
_entity_poly.type
_entity_poly.pdbx_seq_one_letter_code
_entity_poly.pdbx_strand_id
1 'polypeptide(L)'
;MIKTMSDSIFHIFSNELFLDLTVYQYGYEKCDPLHSYGPFVRNHYLFHYIISGKGTLSVTEKDDSAVYHMEAHSGFLIEPGRINLYSADQKFPWEYVWVEFDGLRAKELMEEAGLSNDYPVFHPISDTAANKLRDEMLRLTQYPDNSRPLGIIGQLYLIMDALIQGSSNKKRLQGGKLSRFYAQE
;
A
#
# COMPACT_ATOMS: atom_id res chain seq x y z
N MET A 1 -30.93 -9.56 -14.38
CA MET A 1 -29.58 -8.96 -14.39
C MET A 1 -28.98 -9.28 -13.03
N ILE A 2 -28.20 -10.34 -12.93
CA ILE A 2 -27.59 -10.80 -11.67
C ILE A 2 -26.37 -9.90 -11.45
N LYS A 3 -26.43 -9.03 -10.46
CA LYS A 3 -25.29 -8.25 -10.01
C LYS A 3 -24.32 -9.22 -9.34
N THR A 4 -23.23 -9.58 -10.04
CA THR A 4 -22.13 -10.32 -9.42
C THR A 4 -21.57 -9.44 -8.30
N MET A 5 -21.73 -9.89 -7.05
CA MET A 5 -21.05 -9.25 -5.92
C MET A 5 -19.54 -9.48 -6.11
N SER A 6 -18.76 -8.42 -6.07
CA SER A 6 -17.30 -8.53 -5.97
C SER A 6 -16.96 -9.33 -4.72
N ASP A 7 -16.07 -10.32 -4.83
CA ASP A 7 -15.54 -11.04 -3.67
C ASP A 7 -14.63 -10.08 -2.89
N SER A 8 -15.17 -9.44 -1.86
CA SER A 8 -14.41 -8.53 -1.00
C SER A 8 -14.47 -8.98 0.45
N ILE A 9 -13.33 -8.92 1.13
CA ILE A 9 -13.20 -9.09 2.58
C ILE A 9 -12.73 -7.75 3.14
N PHE A 10 -13.44 -7.24 4.15
CA PHE A 10 -13.17 -5.96 4.74
C PHE A 10 -13.28 -6.04 6.26
N HIS A 11 -12.23 -5.58 6.96
CA HIS A 11 -12.16 -5.54 8.41
C HIS A 11 -11.84 -4.13 8.90
N ILE A 12 -12.61 -3.62 9.85
CA ILE A 12 -12.32 -2.39 10.58
C ILE A 12 -11.74 -2.76 11.94
N PHE A 13 -10.58 -2.20 12.24
CA PHE A 13 -9.90 -2.42 13.49
C PHE A 13 -9.89 -1.13 14.32
N SER A 14 -10.50 -1.15 15.49
CA SER A 14 -10.48 -0.04 16.43
C SER A 14 -9.57 -0.39 17.60
N ASN A 15 -8.35 0.18 17.62
CA ASN A 15 -7.44 -0.03 18.73
C ASN A 15 -6.56 1.21 18.98
N GLU A 16 -6.84 1.91 20.05
CA GLU A 16 -6.12 3.13 20.49
C GLU A 16 -4.89 2.82 21.36
N LEU A 17 -4.54 1.55 21.57
CA LEU A 17 -3.51 1.13 22.52
C LEU A 17 -2.08 1.12 21.94
N PHE A 18 -1.93 1.22 20.62
CA PHE A 18 -0.62 1.15 19.97
C PHE A 18 -0.22 2.51 19.41
N LEU A 19 0.90 3.07 19.91
CA LEU A 19 1.38 4.39 19.52
C LEU A 19 2.31 4.37 18.32
N ASP A 20 3.17 3.34 18.23
CA ASP A 20 4.19 3.26 17.18
C ASP A 20 3.58 2.95 15.81
N LEU A 21 2.70 1.96 15.77
CA LEU A 21 1.90 1.57 14.62
C LEU A 21 0.49 1.15 15.06
N THR A 22 -0.51 1.59 14.32
CA THR A 22 -1.92 1.25 14.51
C THR A 22 -2.52 0.85 13.18
N VAL A 23 -3.31 -0.24 13.15
CA VAL A 23 -4.12 -0.64 12.01
C VAL A 23 -5.53 -0.07 12.17
N TYR A 24 -6.09 0.53 11.11
CA TYR A 24 -7.45 1.02 11.06
C TYR A 24 -8.37 0.06 10.32
N GLN A 25 -7.92 -0.40 9.17
CA GLN A 25 -8.67 -1.35 8.36
C GLN A 25 -7.72 -2.11 7.42
N TYR A 26 -8.18 -3.25 6.99
CA TYR A 26 -7.49 -4.07 5.99
C TYR A 26 -8.50 -4.90 5.23
N GLY A 27 -8.14 -5.36 4.06
CA GLY A 27 -9.03 -6.17 3.26
C GLY A 27 -8.40 -6.71 2.00
N TYR A 28 -9.21 -7.42 1.27
CA TYR A 28 -8.93 -8.02 -0.01
C TYR A 28 -10.13 -7.77 -0.93
N GLU A 29 -9.87 -7.51 -2.19
CA GLU A 29 -10.90 -7.34 -3.19
C GLU A 29 -10.44 -7.82 -4.56
N LYS A 30 -11.29 -8.59 -5.22
CA LYS A 30 -11.24 -8.88 -6.63
C LYS A 30 -12.17 -7.92 -7.34
N CYS A 31 -11.60 -6.92 -7.99
CA CYS A 31 -12.35 -5.82 -8.56
C CYS A 31 -13.09 -6.19 -9.85
N ASP A 32 -14.25 -5.59 -10.02
CA ASP A 32 -14.93 -5.56 -11.31
C ASP A 32 -14.20 -4.65 -12.31
N PRO A 33 -14.40 -4.82 -13.64
CA PRO A 33 -13.89 -3.89 -14.63
C PRO A 33 -14.26 -2.45 -14.33
N LEU A 34 -13.28 -1.55 -14.42
CA LEU A 34 -13.43 -0.11 -14.16
C LEU A 34 -13.85 0.23 -12.71
N HIS A 35 -13.81 -0.73 -11.79
CA HIS A 35 -14.00 -0.42 -10.38
C HIS A 35 -13.03 0.67 -9.97
N SER A 36 -13.54 1.77 -9.40
CA SER A 36 -12.74 2.92 -9.05
C SER A 36 -13.06 3.43 -7.65
N TYR A 37 -12.06 3.97 -6.99
CA TYR A 37 -12.18 4.59 -5.69
C TYR A 37 -11.54 5.98 -5.71
N GLY A 38 -12.32 6.97 -5.33
CA GLY A 38 -11.90 8.36 -5.31
C GLY A 38 -12.64 9.22 -6.38
N PRO A 39 -12.26 10.52 -6.53
CA PRO A 39 -11.17 11.18 -5.78
C PRO A 39 -11.47 11.31 -4.28
N PHE A 40 -10.50 11.00 -3.44
CA PHE A 40 -10.66 10.99 -2.00
C PHE A 40 -9.37 11.44 -1.28
N VAL A 41 -9.51 12.05 -0.10
CA VAL A 41 -8.40 12.38 0.79
C VAL A 41 -8.50 11.48 2.03
N ARG A 42 -7.41 10.80 2.37
CA ARG A 42 -7.33 9.97 3.57
C ARG A 42 -6.57 10.67 4.68
N ASN A 43 -6.87 10.29 5.92
CA ASN A 43 -6.18 10.80 7.12
C ASN A 43 -5.08 9.86 7.61
N HIS A 44 -4.98 8.67 7.04
CA HIS A 44 -4.01 7.63 7.41
C HIS A 44 -3.28 7.13 6.17
N TYR A 45 -2.18 6.44 6.37
CA TYR A 45 -1.46 5.71 5.32
C TYR A 45 -2.29 4.53 4.85
N LEU A 46 -2.34 4.32 3.53
CA LEU A 46 -2.98 3.17 2.91
C LEU A 46 -2.00 2.54 1.92
N PHE A 47 -1.69 1.26 2.12
CA PHE A 47 -0.86 0.51 1.19
C PHE A 47 -1.67 -0.59 0.53
N HIS A 48 -1.61 -0.64 -0.81
CA HIS A 48 -2.17 -1.71 -1.63
C HIS A 48 -1.05 -2.54 -2.24
N TYR A 49 -1.24 -3.86 -2.28
CA TYR A 49 -0.44 -4.79 -3.05
C TYR A 49 -1.30 -5.46 -4.11
N ILE A 50 -0.86 -5.43 -5.37
CA ILE A 50 -1.60 -5.98 -6.51
C ILE A 50 -1.19 -7.44 -6.70
N ILE A 51 -2.15 -8.34 -6.52
CA ILE A 51 -1.96 -9.79 -6.63
C ILE A 51 -2.00 -10.21 -8.09
N SER A 52 -2.96 -9.71 -8.85
CA SER A 52 -3.14 -9.98 -10.28
C SER A 52 -3.80 -8.80 -10.98
N GLY A 53 -3.80 -8.83 -12.32
CA GLY A 53 -4.47 -7.80 -13.14
C GLY A 53 -3.70 -6.50 -13.23
N LYS A 54 -4.41 -5.43 -13.60
CA LYS A 54 -3.86 -4.08 -13.87
C LYS A 54 -4.81 -2.99 -13.42
N GLY A 55 -4.26 -1.78 -13.29
CA GLY A 55 -5.03 -0.59 -12.98
C GLY A 55 -4.19 0.67 -13.04
N THR A 56 -4.75 1.78 -12.60
CA THR A 56 -4.09 3.08 -12.55
C THR A 56 -4.25 3.71 -11.17
N LEU A 57 -3.20 4.37 -10.70
CA LEU A 57 -3.22 5.28 -9.56
C LEU A 57 -2.99 6.69 -10.10
N SER A 58 -3.91 7.61 -9.81
CA SER A 58 -3.77 9.04 -10.06
C SER A 58 -3.60 9.78 -8.74
N VAL A 59 -2.54 10.56 -8.63
CA VAL A 59 -2.23 11.39 -7.45
C VAL A 59 -2.25 12.84 -7.90
N THR A 60 -3.02 13.69 -7.23
CA THR A 60 -3.11 15.12 -7.54
C THR A 60 -2.54 15.93 -6.38
N GLU A 61 -1.61 16.82 -6.71
CA GLU A 61 -1.06 17.80 -5.79
C GLU A 61 -1.15 19.19 -6.42
N LYS A 62 -1.97 20.07 -5.85
CA LYS A 62 -2.24 21.44 -6.35
C LYS A 62 -2.64 21.41 -7.83
N ASP A 63 -1.77 21.92 -8.72
CA ASP A 63 -2.00 22.00 -10.17
C ASP A 63 -1.30 20.88 -10.95
N ASP A 64 -0.62 19.95 -10.26
CA ASP A 64 0.11 18.83 -10.87
C ASP A 64 -0.56 17.50 -10.57
N SER A 65 -0.64 16.63 -11.57
CA SER A 65 -1.20 15.30 -11.43
C SER A 65 -0.29 14.27 -12.08
N ALA A 66 -0.02 13.20 -11.34
CA ALA A 66 0.75 12.06 -11.84
C ALA A 66 -0.15 10.82 -11.95
N VAL A 67 0.02 10.07 -13.05
CA VAL A 67 -0.68 8.80 -13.27
C VAL A 67 0.34 7.67 -13.33
N TYR A 68 0.15 6.66 -12.49
CA TYR A 68 0.98 5.46 -12.43
C TYR A 68 0.19 4.27 -12.96
N HIS A 69 0.78 3.54 -13.92
CA HIS A 69 0.22 2.28 -14.40
C HIS A 69 0.72 1.16 -13.50
N MET A 70 -0.22 0.42 -12.96
CA MET A 70 0.02 -0.62 -11.97
C MET A 70 -0.26 -1.99 -12.57
N GLU A 71 0.52 -2.98 -12.16
CA GLU A 71 0.34 -4.37 -12.57
C GLU A 71 0.68 -5.33 -11.42
N ALA A 72 0.42 -6.61 -11.66
CA ALA A 72 0.68 -7.66 -10.67
C ALA A 72 2.10 -7.56 -10.07
N HIS A 73 2.23 -7.91 -8.80
CA HIS A 73 3.46 -7.85 -8.00
C HIS A 73 3.97 -6.45 -7.67
N SER A 74 3.30 -5.39 -8.12
CA SER A 74 3.55 -4.03 -7.64
C SER A 74 2.64 -3.67 -6.47
N GLY A 75 2.95 -2.57 -5.81
CA GLY A 75 2.10 -1.99 -4.77
C GLY A 75 2.13 -0.48 -4.82
N PHE A 76 1.23 0.18 -4.13
CA PHE A 76 1.24 1.62 -4.02
C PHE A 76 0.84 2.12 -2.63
N LEU A 77 1.48 3.22 -2.25
CA LEU A 77 1.23 3.94 -1.02
C LEU A 77 0.37 5.18 -1.30
N ILE A 78 -0.64 5.38 -0.50
CA ILE A 78 -1.39 6.62 -0.36
C ILE A 78 -1.04 7.20 1.00
N GLU A 79 -0.39 8.37 1.00
CA GLU A 79 -0.10 9.12 2.22
C GLU A 79 -1.27 10.00 2.64
N PRO A 80 -1.38 10.35 3.94
CA PRO A 80 -2.40 11.29 4.42
C PRO A 80 -2.39 12.63 3.69
N GLY A 81 -3.57 13.22 3.50
CA GLY A 81 -3.73 14.59 3.01
C GLY A 81 -3.61 14.77 1.50
N ARG A 82 -3.46 13.72 0.69
CA ARG A 82 -3.40 13.79 -0.78
C ARG A 82 -4.71 13.35 -1.43
N ILE A 83 -5.03 13.97 -2.56
CA ILE A 83 -6.14 13.54 -3.39
C ILE A 83 -5.68 12.38 -4.26
N ASN A 84 -6.35 11.25 -4.12
CA ASN A 84 -6.04 10.03 -4.84
C ASN A 84 -7.29 9.51 -5.55
N LEU A 85 -7.07 8.98 -6.74
CA LEU A 85 -8.04 8.21 -7.51
C LEU A 85 -7.34 6.97 -8.04
N TYR A 86 -7.88 5.80 -7.82
CA TYR A 86 -7.36 4.58 -8.43
C TYR A 86 -8.48 3.78 -9.08
N SER A 87 -8.17 3.11 -10.19
CA SER A 87 -9.16 2.41 -11.01
C SER A 87 -8.59 1.14 -11.60
N ALA A 88 -9.40 0.08 -11.56
CA ALA A 88 -9.11 -1.18 -12.21
C ALA A 88 -9.17 -1.05 -13.74
N ASP A 89 -8.33 -1.84 -14.44
CA ASP A 89 -8.36 -1.93 -15.90
C ASP A 89 -9.68 -2.54 -16.39
N GLN A 90 -10.11 -2.14 -17.58
CA GLN A 90 -11.37 -2.62 -18.16
C GLN A 90 -11.33 -4.09 -18.58
N LYS A 91 -10.18 -4.57 -19.09
CA LYS A 91 -10.04 -5.93 -19.62
C LYS A 91 -9.41 -6.89 -18.63
N PHE A 92 -8.50 -6.38 -17.81
CA PHE A 92 -7.71 -7.12 -16.84
C PHE A 92 -7.80 -6.45 -15.47
N PRO A 93 -9.01 -6.35 -14.87
CA PRO A 93 -9.19 -5.69 -13.59
C PRO A 93 -8.31 -6.36 -12.53
N TRP A 94 -7.74 -5.54 -11.68
CA TRP A 94 -6.85 -6.03 -10.64
C TRP A 94 -7.58 -6.74 -9.49
N GLU A 95 -6.82 -7.57 -8.84
CA GLU A 95 -7.08 -8.16 -7.55
C GLU A 95 -6.03 -7.64 -6.59
N TYR A 96 -6.41 -7.08 -5.44
CA TYR A 96 -5.50 -6.50 -4.48
C TYR A 96 -5.83 -6.86 -3.04
N VAL A 97 -4.83 -6.76 -2.20
CA VAL A 97 -4.93 -6.75 -0.74
C VAL A 97 -4.41 -5.41 -0.24
N TRP A 98 -5.01 -4.87 0.83
CA TRP A 98 -4.66 -3.57 1.34
C TRP A 98 -4.69 -3.50 2.87
N VAL A 99 -3.95 -2.53 3.44
CA VAL A 99 -3.93 -2.19 4.85
C VAL A 99 -3.89 -0.68 5.03
N GLU A 100 -4.76 -0.14 5.88
CA GLU A 100 -4.75 1.24 6.33
C GLU A 100 -4.18 1.30 7.75
N PHE A 101 -3.16 2.14 7.94
CA PHE A 101 -2.40 2.20 9.17
C PHE A 101 -1.91 3.62 9.42
N ASP A 102 -1.50 3.90 10.67
CA ASP A 102 -0.82 5.12 11.08
C ASP A 102 0.05 4.83 12.32
N GLY A 103 0.65 5.86 12.88
CA GLY A 103 1.44 5.80 14.09
C GLY A 103 2.72 6.62 14.02
N LEU A 104 3.39 6.76 15.16
CA LEU A 104 4.60 7.60 15.27
C LEU A 104 5.73 7.17 14.33
N ARG A 105 5.78 5.89 13.94
CA ARG A 105 6.81 5.33 13.06
C ARG A 105 6.33 5.09 11.61
N ALA A 106 5.06 5.33 11.30
CA ALA A 106 4.51 5.01 9.99
C ALA A 106 5.30 5.69 8.85
N LYS A 107 5.52 7.01 8.97
CA LYS A 107 6.30 7.78 8.00
C LYS A 107 7.72 7.26 7.82
N GLU A 108 8.45 7.09 8.93
CA GLU A 108 9.83 6.61 8.93
C GLU A 108 9.95 5.25 8.20
N LEU A 109 9.07 4.29 8.52
CA LEU A 109 9.09 2.97 7.93
C LEU A 109 8.76 2.99 6.43
N MET A 110 7.86 3.86 5.97
CA MET A 110 7.59 4.03 4.56
C MET A 110 8.78 4.66 3.83
N GLU A 111 9.42 5.66 4.41
CA GLU A 111 10.65 6.24 3.88
C GLU A 111 11.79 5.21 3.81
N GLU A 112 11.94 4.34 4.83
CA GLU A 112 12.90 3.22 4.81
C GLU A 112 12.62 2.21 3.69
N ALA A 113 11.35 1.98 3.36
CA ALA A 113 10.95 1.18 2.22
C ALA A 113 11.16 1.91 0.87
N GLY A 114 11.57 3.19 0.88
CA GLY A 114 11.72 4.02 -0.30
C GLY A 114 10.39 4.47 -0.89
N LEU A 115 9.36 4.55 -0.07
CA LEU A 115 8.01 4.99 -0.43
C LEU A 115 7.71 6.36 0.16
N SER A 116 7.13 7.23 -0.66
CA SER A 116 6.69 8.57 -0.29
C SER A 116 5.70 9.10 -1.32
N ASN A 117 5.17 10.30 -1.10
CA ASN A 117 4.35 10.99 -2.11
C ASN A 117 5.03 11.15 -3.47
N ASP A 118 6.34 11.38 -3.49
CA ASP A 118 7.11 11.52 -4.73
C ASP A 118 7.40 10.16 -5.38
N TYR A 119 7.37 9.09 -4.59
CA TYR A 119 7.66 7.71 -5.01
C TYR A 119 6.61 6.75 -4.41
N PRO A 120 5.34 6.85 -4.83
CA PRO A 120 4.27 6.09 -4.21
C PRO A 120 4.24 4.61 -4.61
N VAL A 121 4.98 4.20 -5.65
CA VAL A 121 4.89 2.86 -6.21
C VAL A 121 6.00 1.97 -5.66
N PHE A 122 5.59 0.82 -5.11
CA PHE A 122 6.47 -0.27 -4.71
C PHE A 122 6.77 -1.19 -5.89
N HIS A 123 8.05 -1.45 -6.10
CA HIS A 123 8.52 -2.51 -7.00
C HIS A 123 9.38 -3.49 -6.20
N PRO A 124 9.14 -4.80 -6.30
CA PRO A 124 9.93 -5.80 -5.60
C PRO A 124 11.32 -5.94 -6.24
N ILE A 125 12.32 -6.30 -5.42
CA ILE A 125 13.69 -6.61 -5.89
C ILE A 125 13.77 -7.99 -6.56
N SER A 126 12.79 -8.87 -6.32
CA SER A 126 12.71 -10.23 -6.85
C SER A 126 11.30 -10.81 -6.68
N ASP A 127 10.99 -11.90 -7.39
CA ASP A 127 9.75 -12.65 -7.22
C ASP A 127 9.61 -13.22 -5.80
N THR A 128 10.71 -13.61 -5.16
CA THR A 128 10.70 -14.08 -3.76
C THR A 128 10.25 -12.97 -2.82
N ALA A 129 10.74 -11.74 -3.02
CA ALA A 129 10.34 -10.58 -2.23
C ALA A 129 8.86 -10.22 -2.47
N ALA A 130 8.42 -10.26 -3.74
CA ALA A 130 7.03 -10.04 -4.11
C ALA A 130 6.10 -11.05 -3.42
N ASN A 131 6.45 -12.33 -3.48
CA ASN A 131 5.66 -13.40 -2.86
C ASN A 131 5.64 -13.28 -1.32
N LYS A 132 6.78 -12.95 -0.69
CA LYS A 132 6.84 -12.74 0.77
C LYS A 132 5.87 -11.62 1.18
N LEU A 133 5.91 -10.47 0.53
CA LEU A 133 5.02 -9.35 0.86
C LEU A 133 3.54 -9.72 0.65
N ARG A 134 3.21 -10.35 -0.50
CA ARG A 134 1.86 -10.85 -0.76
C ARG A 134 1.35 -11.75 0.36
N ASP A 135 2.17 -12.71 0.75
CA ASP A 135 1.78 -13.72 1.74
C ASP A 135 1.58 -13.09 3.14
N GLU A 136 2.43 -12.12 3.53
CA GLU A 136 2.25 -11.38 4.79
C GLU A 136 0.98 -10.49 4.74
N MET A 137 0.70 -9.84 3.62
CA MET A 137 -0.52 -9.05 3.45
C MET A 137 -1.78 -9.94 3.50
N LEU A 138 -1.78 -11.08 2.82
CA LEU A 138 -2.90 -12.03 2.83
C LEU A 138 -3.12 -12.67 4.22
N ARG A 139 -2.06 -12.90 5.01
CA ARG A 139 -2.21 -13.39 6.39
C ARG A 139 -2.98 -12.40 7.26
N LEU A 140 -2.80 -11.11 7.05
CA LEU A 140 -3.55 -10.10 7.80
C LEU A 140 -5.07 -10.27 7.63
N THR A 141 -5.53 -10.63 6.43
CA THR A 141 -6.96 -10.83 6.15
C THR A 141 -7.55 -12.09 6.81
N GLN A 142 -6.71 -12.96 7.37
CA GLN A 142 -7.16 -14.16 8.08
C GLN A 142 -7.45 -13.93 9.56
N TYR A 143 -7.10 -12.75 10.09
CA TYR A 143 -7.43 -12.40 11.46
C TYR A 143 -8.91 -12.01 11.56
N PRO A 144 -9.68 -12.62 12.48
CA PRO A 144 -11.05 -12.20 12.73
C PRO A 144 -11.06 -10.82 13.42
N ASP A 145 -12.17 -10.09 13.23
CA ASP A 145 -12.34 -8.73 13.73
C ASP A 145 -11.97 -8.60 15.21
N ASN A 146 -11.07 -7.70 15.54
CA ASN A 146 -10.70 -7.24 16.89
C ASN A 146 -10.37 -8.32 17.93
N SER A 147 -10.41 -9.61 17.56
CA SER A 147 -10.23 -10.70 18.51
C SER A 147 -8.77 -10.93 18.93
N ARG A 148 -7.81 -10.41 18.16
CA ARG A 148 -6.37 -10.64 18.38
C ARG A 148 -5.53 -9.40 18.06
N PRO A 149 -5.66 -8.29 18.82
CA PRO A 149 -5.00 -7.03 18.51
C PRO A 149 -3.48 -7.14 18.42
N LEU A 150 -2.83 -7.90 19.31
CA LEU A 150 -1.38 -8.14 19.26
C LEU A 150 -0.97 -8.89 18.00
N GLY A 151 -1.77 -9.87 17.54
CA GLY A 151 -1.51 -10.60 16.32
C GLY A 151 -1.59 -9.71 15.09
N ILE A 152 -2.62 -8.85 15.02
CA ILE A 152 -2.82 -7.90 13.92
C ILE A 152 -1.67 -6.89 13.84
N ILE A 153 -1.26 -6.31 14.96
CA ILE A 153 -0.11 -5.38 15.00
C ILE A 153 1.20 -6.12 14.69
N GLY A 154 1.40 -7.32 15.22
CA GLY A 154 2.55 -8.14 14.87
C GLY A 154 2.62 -8.46 13.38
N GLN A 155 1.47 -8.74 12.76
CA GLN A 155 1.38 -8.96 11.31
C GLN A 155 1.70 -7.68 10.52
N LEU A 156 1.26 -6.49 11.00
CA LEU A 156 1.65 -5.22 10.39
C LEU A 156 3.17 -5.01 10.42
N TYR A 157 3.86 -5.33 11.53
CA TYR A 157 5.33 -5.25 11.58
C TYR A 157 6.01 -6.20 10.60
N LEU A 158 5.47 -7.41 10.38
CA LEU A 158 5.99 -8.34 9.37
C LEU A 158 5.78 -7.81 7.94
N ILE A 159 4.67 -7.13 7.68
CA ILE A 159 4.42 -6.44 6.42
C ILE A 159 5.44 -5.31 6.22
N MET A 160 5.69 -4.47 7.24
CA MET A 160 6.70 -3.41 7.18
C MET A 160 8.11 -3.96 6.90
N ASP A 161 8.51 -5.04 7.59
CA ASP A 161 9.78 -5.72 7.32
C ASP A 161 9.86 -6.21 5.86
N ALA A 162 8.80 -6.87 5.36
CA ALA A 162 8.75 -7.35 3.99
C ALA A 162 8.82 -6.22 2.97
N LEU A 163 8.12 -5.09 3.19
CA LEU A 163 8.22 -3.88 2.38
C LEU A 163 9.64 -3.33 2.37
N ILE A 164 10.22 -3.13 3.55
CA ILE A 164 11.57 -2.58 3.70
C ILE A 164 12.60 -3.49 3.05
N GLN A 165 12.58 -4.80 3.29
CA GLN A 165 13.57 -5.73 2.71
C GLN A 165 13.35 -5.98 1.22
N GLY A 166 12.10 -5.95 0.77
CA GLY A 166 11.72 -6.31 -0.60
C GLY A 166 11.69 -5.17 -1.60
N SER A 167 11.79 -3.91 -1.17
CA SER A 167 11.67 -2.75 -2.06
C SER A 167 12.94 -2.50 -2.89
N SER A 168 12.78 -2.36 -4.21
CA SER A 168 13.85 -1.89 -5.11
C SER A 168 14.12 -0.39 -5.01
N ASN A 169 13.23 0.38 -4.40
CA ASN A 169 13.32 1.84 -4.29
C ASN A 169 14.42 2.31 -3.33
N LYS A 170 14.86 1.48 -2.38
CA LYS A 170 15.94 1.77 -1.42
C LYS A 170 17.23 2.27 -2.09
N LYS A 171 17.62 1.68 -3.21
CA LYS A 171 18.83 2.06 -3.94
C LYS A 171 18.79 3.50 -4.46
N ARG A 172 17.59 4.02 -4.76
CA ARG A 172 17.40 5.41 -5.24
C ARG A 172 17.62 6.43 -4.13
N LEU A 173 17.11 6.16 -2.92
CA LEU A 173 17.29 7.07 -1.77
C LEU A 173 18.74 7.15 -1.31
N GLN A 174 19.47 6.06 -1.31
CA GLN A 174 20.91 6.05 -0.99
C GLN A 174 21.74 6.81 -2.05
N GLY A 175 21.43 6.61 -3.33
CA GLY A 175 22.07 7.36 -4.43
C GLY A 175 21.76 8.86 -4.40
N GLY A 176 20.53 9.24 -4.09
CA GLY A 176 20.10 10.65 -3.97
C GLY A 176 20.68 11.37 -2.74
N LYS A 177 20.88 10.68 -1.62
CA LYS A 177 21.57 11.23 -0.44
C LYS A 177 23.06 11.45 -0.72
N LEU A 178 23.73 10.50 -1.36
CA LEU A 178 25.13 10.65 -1.77
C LEU A 178 25.32 11.81 -2.77
N SER A 179 24.45 11.92 -3.78
CA SER A 179 24.50 13.00 -4.75
C SER A 179 24.31 14.40 -4.14
N ARG A 180 23.47 14.54 -3.12
CA ARG A 180 23.29 15.82 -2.39
C ARG A 180 24.48 16.17 -1.50
N PHE A 181 25.20 15.19 -0.95
CA PHE A 181 26.42 15.44 -0.17
C PHE A 181 27.58 15.92 -1.03
N TYR A 182 27.73 15.40 -2.26
CA TYR A 182 28.80 15.80 -3.19
C TYR A 182 28.49 17.07 -4.02
N ALA A 183 27.25 17.57 -3.96
CA ALA A 183 26.87 18.82 -4.66
C ALA A 183 27.03 20.08 -3.79
N GLN A 184 27.54 19.97 -2.56
CA GLN A 184 27.77 21.07 -1.61
C GLN A 184 29.27 21.37 -1.39
N GLU A 185 30.17 20.79 -2.16
CA GLU A 185 31.60 21.20 -2.31
C GLU A 185 31.81 21.93 -3.64
#